data_8931c7362a020d63b039b530cda90e1f
#
_entry.id   8931c7362a020d63b039b530cda90e1f
#
_cell.length_a   1.000
_cell.length_b   1.000
_cell.length_c   1.000
_cell.angle_alpha   90.00
_cell.angle_beta   90.00
_cell.angle_gamma   90.00
#
_symmetry.space_group_name_H-M   'P 1'
#
loop_
_entity.id
_entity.type
_entity.pdbx_description
1 polymer ?
#
loop_
_entity_poly.entity_id
_entity_poly.type
_entity_poly.pdbx_seq_one_letter_code
_entity_poly.pdbx_strand_id
1 'polypeptide(L)'
;VAENGFIPDFDAVPESVWQNCQLLFLCSPSNPTGAVTDLDTLKKLIALSDKYDFIVASDECYSEIYLDEANPPVGLLQACAELGRDDYKNCIVMHSLSKRSNLPGLRSGFVAGDAALLGPFLQYRTYHGCSMPVQHQLASIAAWNDEAHVLENRDQYRRKFDAVIEILSPVMDVQKPDASFYLWAKTPIDDDTFAQGLFEQQNLTVLPGRYLSRETDGILPGAGFVRMALVATLEECIEGAHRIRKYVESLNG
;
A
#
# COMPACT_ATOMS: atom_id res chain seq x y z
N VAL A 1 13.77 -4.48 1.15
CA VAL A 1 14.20 -5.44 2.19
C VAL A 1 13.89 -4.89 3.58
N ALA A 2 13.83 -5.77 4.59
CA ALA A 2 13.45 -5.39 5.96
C ALA A 2 14.42 -4.37 6.59
N GLU A 3 15.71 -4.47 6.27
CA GLU A 3 16.78 -3.63 6.82
C GLU A 3 16.60 -2.14 6.51
N ASN A 4 15.89 -1.81 5.43
CA ASN A 4 15.60 -0.42 5.03
C ASN A 4 14.10 -0.09 5.15
N GLY A 5 13.35 -0.79 6.02
CA GLY A 5 11.92 -0.57 6.22
C GLY A 5 11.06 -0.87 4.99
N PHE A 6 11.55 -1.69 4.07
CA PHE A 6 10.90 -2.01 2.79
C PHE A 6 10.70 -0.81 1.85
N ILE A 7 11.37 0.30 2.09
CA ILE A 7 11.45 1.42 1.15
C ILE A 7 12.60 1.12 0.17
N PRO A 8 12.42 1.29 -1.15
CA PRO A 8 13.50 1.11 -2.12
C PRO A 8 14.65 2.09 -1.87
N ASP A 9 15.88 1.60 -1.93
CA ASP A 9 17.08 2.47 -1.93
C ASP A 9 17.31 3.01 -3.35
N PHE A 10 16.79 4.19 -3.61
CA PHE A 10 16.92 4.84 -4.91
C PHE A 10 18.35 5.34 -5.20
N ASP A 11 19.20 5.48 -4.19
CA ASP A 11 20.62 5.83 -4.38
C ASP A 11 21.44 4.66 -4.89
N ALA A 12 21.03 3.44 -4.56
CA ALA A 12 21.69 2.23 -5.05
C ALA A 12 21.34 1.89 -6.51
N VAL A 13 20.34 2.56 -7.11
CA VAL A 13 19.93 2.30 -8.49
C VAL A 13 21.00 2.85 -9.47
N PRO A 14 21.61 1.99 -10.32
CA PRO A 14 22.63 2.42 -11.27
C PRO A 14 22.12 3.50 -12.23
N GLU A 15 22.98 4.45 -12.57
CA GLU A 15 22.64 5.56 -13.49
C GLU A 15 22.13 5.05 -14.85
N SER A 16 22.67 3.93 -15.35
CA SER A 16 22.22 3.32 -16.59
C SER A 16 20.76 2.85 -16.56
N VAL A 17 20.21 2.54 -15.38
CA VAL A 17 18.80 2.21 -15.21
C VAL A 17 17.96 3.49 -15.36
N TRP A 18 18.37 4.59 -14.71
CA TRP A 18 17.68 5.88 -14.83
C TRP A 18 17.68 6.41 -16.26
N GLN A 19 18.80 6.30 -16.98
CA GLN A 19 18.92 6.72 -18.40
C GLN A 19 17.97 5.97 -19.34
N ASN A 20 17.52 4.77 -18.96
CA ASN A 20 16.59 3.94 -19.74
C ASN A 20 15.19 3.89 -19.11
N CYS A 21 14.97 4.57 -18.00
CA CYS A 21 13.67 4.62 -17.34
C CYS A 21 12.71 5.48 -18.15
N GLN A 22 11.50 4.99 -18.40
CA GLN A 22 10.42 5.74 -19.02
C GLN A 22 9.30 6.02 -18.03
N LEU A 23 9.12 5.12 -17.07
CA LEU A 23 8.06 5.18 -16.09
C LEU A 23 8.53 4.51 -14.79
N LEU A 24 8.46 5.24 -13.69
CA LEU A 24 8.60 4.72 -12.34
C LEU A 24 7.22 4.58 -11.69
N PHE A 25 6.85 3.35 -11.35
CA PHE A 25 5.68 3.10 -10.51
C PHE A 25 6.07 3.08 -9.04
N LEU A 26 5.43 3.92 -8.25
CA LEU A 26 5.55 3.99 -6.80
C LEU A 26 4.21 3.62 -6.17
N CYS A 27 4.22 2.90 -5.05
CA CYS A 27 3.04 2.68 -4.22
C CYS A 27 3.34 3.18 -2.80
N SER A 28 2.70 4.28 -2.40
CA SER A 28 2.89 4.88 -1.07
C SER A 28 1.57 5.45 -0.54
N PRO A 29 1.07 4.94 0.59
CA PRO A 29 1.56 3.82 1.41
C PRO A 29 1.61 2.49 0.68
N SER A 30 2.59 1.65 1.01
CA SER A 30 2.92 0.44 0.26
C SER A 30 1.98 -0.73 0.57
N ASN A 31 1.66 -1.49 -0.45
CA ASN A 31 1.17 -2.86 -0.36
C ASN A 31 2.31 -3.82 -0.78
N PRO A 32 2.80 -4.71 0.10
CA PRO A 32 2.13 -5.25 1.29
C PRO A 32 2.55 -4.65 2.64
N THR A 33 3.57 -3.80 2.71
CA THR A 33 4.33 -3.52 3.94
C THR A 33 3.74 -2.39 4.79
N GLY A 34 2.93 -1.50 4.20
CA GLY A 34 2.42 -0.29 4.85
C GLY A 34 3.45 0.84 4.98
N ALA A 35 4.65 0.66 4.45
CA ALA A 35 5.70 1.68 4.48
C ALA A 35 5.27 2.94 3.70
N VAL A 36 5.63 4.10 4.21
CA VAL A 36 5.34 5.41 3.62
C VAL A 36 6.62 6.03 3.09
N THR A 37 6.61 6.41 1.82
CA THR A 37 7.73 7.16 1.21
C THR A 37 7.69 8.59 1.73
N ASP A 38 8.80 9.05 2.29
CA ASP A 38 8.89 10.40 2.87
C ASP A 38 9.01 11.49 1.80
N LEU A 39 8.82 12.73 2.25
CA LEU A 39 8.83 13.92 1.41
C LEU A 39 10.16 14.14 0.69
N ASP A 40 11.27 13.90 1.37
CA ASP A 40 12.62 14.12 0.79
C ASP A 40 12.91 13.09 -0.32
N THR A 41 12.49 11.85 -0.12
CA THR A 41 12.54 10.81 -1.15
C THR A 41 11.67 11.16 -2.35
N LEU A 42 10.44 11.66 -2.15
CA LEU A 42 9.57 12.11 -3.24
C LEU A 42 10.21 13.28 -4.03
N LYS A 43 10.75 14.28 -3.34
CA LYS A 43 11.49 15.40 -3.96
C LYS A 43 12.68 14.92 -4.77
N LYS A 44 13.41 13.93 -4.27
CA LYS A 44 14.52 13.30 -4.98
C LYS A 44 14.05 12.57 -6.25
N LEU A 45 12.97 11.83 -6.19
CA LEU A 45 12.39 11.17 -7.37
C LEU A 45 11.93 12.16 -8.43
N ILE A 46 11.37 13.30 -8.03
CA ILE A 46 11.03 14.41 -8.93
C ILE A 46 12.29 14.96 -9.61
N ALA A 47 13.37 15.18 -8.86
CA ALA A 47 14.65 15.66 -9.42
C ALA A 47 15.28 14.64 -10.39
N LEU A 48 15.17 13.33 -10.10
CA LEU A 48 15.62 12.28 -11.02
C LEU A 48 14.75 12.23 -12.28
N SER A 49 13.42 12.40 -12.16
CA SER A 49 12.50 12.53 -13.28
C SER A 49 12.86 13.71 -14.20
N ASP A 50 13.22 14.86 -13.61
CA ASP A 50 13.67 16.01 -14.40
C ASP A 50 14.99 15.73 -15.13
N LYS A 51 15.92 15.06 -14.46
CA LYS A 51 17.26 14.77 -15.03
C LYS A 51 17.21 13.75 -16.17
N TYR A 52 16.34 12.73 -16.05
CA TYR A 52 16.34 11.59 -16.97
C TYR A 52 15.07 11.50 -17.82
N ASP A 53 14.16 12.44 -17.67
CA ASP A 53 12.91 12.59 -18.44
C ASP A 53 12.01 11.35 -18.41
N PHE A 54 11.74 10.82 -17.20
CA PHE A 54 10.78 9.74 -16.98
C PHE A 54 9.56 10.20 -16.18
N ILE A 55 8.47 9.46 -16.27
CA ILE A 55 7.23 9.73 -15.54
C ILE A 55 7.29 9.06 -14.18
N VAL A 56 6.88 9.76 -13.12
CA VAL A 56 6.60 9.19 -11.80
C VAL A 56 5.09 9.01 -11.65
N ALA A 57 4.65 7.76 -11.53
CA ALA A 57 3.26 7.40 -11.29
C ALA A 57 3.12 6.84 -9.88
N SER A 58 2.48 7.58 -8.97
CA SER A 58 2.29 7.20 -7.58
C SER A 58 0.89 6.63 -7.35
N ASP A 59 0.82 5.36 -6.95
CA ASP A 59 -0.41 4.75 -6.45
C ASP A 59 -0.57 5.13 -4.97
N GLU A 60 -1.49 6.04 -4.69
CA GLU A 60 -1.79 6.58 -3.37
C GLU A 60 -3.13 6.07 -2.81
N CYS A 61 -3.59 4.90 -3.29
CA CYS A 61 -4.89 4.35 -2.88
C CYS A 61 -5.03 4.11 -1.38
N TYR A 62 -3.92 4.00 -0.63
CA TYR A 62 -3.92 3.78 0.83
C TYR A 62 -3.66 5.06 1.63
N SER A 63 -3.53 6.23 1.00
CA SER A 63 -3.17 7.50 1.66
C SER A 63 -4.08 7.89 2.82
N GLU A 64 -5.34 7.44 2.79
CA GLU A 64 -6.34 7.74 3.84
C GLU A 64 -6.41 6.68 4.95
N ILE A 65 -5.60 5.62 4.88
CA ILE A 65 -5.53 4.59 5.93
C ILE A 65 -4.18 4.68 6.61
N TYR A 66 -4.07 5.55 7.61
CA TYR A 66 -2.87 5.74 8.41
C TYR A 66 -3.21 5.72 9.90
N LEU A 67 -2.20 5.50 10.74
CA LEU A 67 -2.42 5.16 12.13
C LEU A 67 -2.16 6.33 13.08
N ASP A 68 -1.44 7.35 12.65
CA ASP A 68 -1.15 8.56 13.43
C ASP A 68 -1.72 9.81 12.74
N GLU A 69 -2.76 10.40 13.32
CA GLU A 69 -3.41 11.61 12.78
C GLU A 69 -2.48 12.85 12.75
N ALA A 70 -1.40 12.85 13.53
CA ALA A 70 -0.42 13.93 13.53
C ALA A 70 0.54 13.85 12.34
N ASN A 71 0.68 12.65 11.74
CA ASN A 71 1.64 12.35 10.68
C ASN A 71 0.95 11.65 9.49
N PRO A 72 0.06 12.34 8.76
CA PRO A 72 -0.57 11.77 7.57
C PRO A 72 0.48 11.50 6.48
N PRO A 73 0.31 10.45 5.67
CA PRO A 73 1.18 10.18 4.54
C PRO A 73 1.25 11.36 3.56
N VAL A 74 2.45 11.70 3.12
CA VAL A 74 2.68 12.73 2.11
C VAL A 74 2.45 12.17 0.71
N GLY A 75 1.89 12.99 -0.19
CA GLY A 75 1.65 12.61 -1.58
C GLY A 75 2.66 13.22 -2.56
N LEU A 76 2.79 12.63 -3.74
CA LEU A 76 3.70 13.09 -4.79
C LEU A 76 3.37 14.55 -5.23
N LEU A 77 2.10 14.88 -5.39
CA LEU A 77 1.72 16.24 -5.80
C LEU A 77 1.96 17.27 -4.68
N GLN A 78 1.92 16.87 -3.41
CA GLN A 78 2.34 17.72 -2.31
C GLN A 78 3.84 18.03 -2.42
N ALA A 79 4.67 17.03 -2.72
CA ALA A 79 6.10 17.25 -2.94
C ALA A 79 6.36 18.19 -4.13
N CYS A 80 5.59 18.08 -5.21
CA CYS A 80 5.64 19.03 -6.32
C CYS A 80 5.30 20.46 -5.87
N ALA A 81 4.23 20.64 -5.13
CA ALA A 81 3.79 21.95 -4.63
C ALA A 81 4.85 22.60 -3.72
N GLU A 82 5.48 21.83 -2.84
CA GLU A 82 6.57 22.33 -1.98
C GLU A 82 7.84 22.73 -2.76
N LEU A 83 8.04 22.15 -3.95
CA LEU A 83 9.09 22.55 -4.88
C LEU A 83 8.68 23.74 -5.78
N GLY A 84 7.47 24.29 -5.60
CA GLY A 84 6.92 25.36 -6.45
C GLY A 84 6.59 24.92 -7.87
N ARG A 85 6.28 23.64 -8.06
CA ARG A 85 5.97 23.01 -9.35
C ARG A 85 4.46 22.86 -9.52
N ASP A 86 3.78 23.93 -9.86
CA ASP A 86 2.32 23.97 -10.05
C ASP A 86 1.86 23.26 -11.34
N ASP A 87 2.78 22.97 -12.25
CA ASP A 87 2.53 22.23 -13.49
C ASP A 87 2.55 20.71 -13.30
N TYR A 88 3.06 20.21 -12.19
CA TYR A 88 3.23 18.79 -11.86
C TYR A 88 3.97 17.99 -12.95
N LYS A 89 4.83 18.62 -13.73
CA LYS A 89 5.49 18.01 -14.87
C LYS A 89 6.02 16.60 -14.57
N ASN A 90 5.69 15.64 -15.44
CA ASN A 90 6.03 14.23 -15.34
C ASN A 90 5.51 13.49 -14.08
N CYS A 91 4.62 14.08 -13.30
CA CYS A 91 4.09 13.48 -12.06
C CYS A 91 2.59 13.23 -12.18
N ILE A 92 2.16 12.00 -11.90
CA ILE A 92 0.74 11.63 -11.79
C ILE A 92 0.50 10.80 -10.53
N VAL A 93 -0.67 11.00 -9.92
CA VAL A 93 -1.12 10.24 -8.76
C VAL A 93 -2.43 9.53 -9.06
N MET A 94 -2.64 8.39 -8.44
CA MET A 94 -3.85 7.58 -8.53
C MET A 94 -4.47 7.40 -7.16
N HIS A 95 -5.75 7.77 -7.02
CA HIS A 95 -6.53 7.58 -5.80
C HIS A 95 -7.78 6.75 -6.08
N SER A 96 -8.31 6.10 -5.04
CA SER A 96 -9.48 5.23 -5.18
C SER A 96 -10.37 5.23 -3.93
N LEU A 97 -11.68 5.15 -4.14
CA LEU A 97 -12.64 4.88 -3.06
C LEU A 97 -12.55 3.45 -2.51
N SER A 98 -11.84 2.57 -3.20
CA SER A 98 -11.71 1.16 -2.81
C SER A 98 -11.19 0.98 -1.39
N LYS A 99 -10.23 1.81 -0.98
CA LYS A 99 -9.58 1.74 0.35
C LYS A 99 -10.02 2.88 1.26
N ARG A 100 -10.06 4.10 0.73
CA ARG A 100 -10.52 5.27 1.47
C ARG A 100 -11.91 5.07 2.10
N SER A 101 -12.83 4.48 1.34
CA SER A 101 -14.25 4.40 1.69
C SER A 101 -14.79 2.97 1.76
N ASN A 102 -13.93 1.95 1.76
CA ASN A 102 -14.34 0.53 1.72
C ASN A 102 -15.32 0.19 0.58
N LEU A 103 -15.20 0.86 -0.57
CA LEU A 103 -16.09 0.71 -1.72
C LEU A 103 -15.37 0.13 -2.96
N PRO A 104 -14.68 -1.01 -2.87
CA PRO A 104 -13.93 -1.56 -4.00
C PRO A 104 -14.84 -1.96 -5.17
N GLY A 105 -16.09 -2.32 -4.90
CA GLY A 105 -17.10 -2.71 -5.90
C GLY A 105 -17.57 -1.57 -6.80
N LEU A 106 -17.47 -0.31 -6.36
CA LEU A 106 -17.87 0.86 -7.18
C LEU A 106 -16.94 1.08 -8.38
N ARG A 107 -15.71 0.55 -8.35
CA ARG A 107 -14.68 0.78 -9.38
C ARG A 107 -14.44 2.27 -9.64
N SER A 108 -14.42 3.07 -8.58
CA SER A 108 -14.28 4.52 -8.62
C SER A 108 -12.91 4.98 -8.10
N GLY A 109 -12.30 5.88 -8.82
CA GLY A 109 -11.05 6.53 -8.50
C GLY A 109 -10.78 7.69 -9.44
N PHE A 110 -9.67 8.38 -9.25
CA PHE A 110 -9.23 9.43 -10.15
C PHE A 110 -7.71 9.39 -10.35
N VAL A 111 -7.28 10.06 -11.42
CA VAL A 111 -5.87 10.34 -11.71
C VAL A 111 -5.72 11.85 -11.75
N ALA A 112 -4.67 12.40 -11.13
CA ALA A 112 -4.36 13.81 -11.12
C ALA A 112 -2.85 14.03 -11.37
N GLY A 113 -2.46 15.24 -11.82
CA GLY A 113 -1.07 15.62 -12.04
C GLY A 113 -0.85 16.34 -13.34
N ASP A 114 0.22 16.02 -14.07
CA ASP A 114 0.65 16.66 -15.29
C ASP A 114 -0.43 16.66 -16.37
N ALA A 115 -0.88 17.86 -16.77
CA ALA A 115 -1.92 18.05 -17.78
C ALA A 115 -1.50 17.50 -19.16
N ALA A 116 -0.20 17.51 -19.48
CA ALA A 116 0.31 16.98 -20.73
C ALA A 116 0.19 15.45 -20.82
N LEU A 117 0.21 14.77 -19.66
CA LEU A 117 -0.02 13.33 -19.57
C LEU A 117 -1.51 13.00 -19.47
N LEU A 118 -2.28 13.80 -18.72
CA LEU A 118 -3.70 13.55 -18.48
C LEU A 118 -4.55 13.69 -19.75
N GLY A 119 -4.22 14.60 -20.66
CA GLY A 119 -4.94 14.77 -21.91
C GLY A 119 -4.96 13.50 -22.78
N PRO A 120 -3.79 12.99 -23.21
CA PRO A 120 -3.68 11.72 -23.93
C PRO A 120 -4.24 10.52 -23.15
N PHE A 121 -4.04 10.47 -21.83
CA PHE A 121 -4.60 9.43 -20.97
C PHE A 121 -6.13 9.41 -21.01
N LEU A 122 -6.78 10.57 -20.91
CA LEU A 122 -8.25 10.69 -21.02
C LEU A 122 -8.73 10.22 -22.39
N GLN A 123 -8.05 10.62 -23.47
CA GLN A 123 -8.38 10.18 -24.82
C GLN A 123 -8.26 8.65 -24.95
N TYR A 124 -7.19 8.06 -24.47
CA TYR A 124 -7.01 6.61 -24.43
C TYR A 124 -8.13 5.91 -23.66
N ARG A 125 -8.46 6.43 -22.46
CA ARG A 125 -9.53 5.90 -21.60
C ARG A 125 -10.92 5.97 -22.28
N THR A 126 -11.16 6.97 -23.11
CA THR A 126 -12.44 7.12 -23.83
C THR A 126 -12.69 5.93 -24.77
N TYR A 127 -11.66 5.33 -25.33
CA TYR A 127 -11.77 4.20 -26.27
C TYR A 127 -11.52 2.83 -25.62
N HIS A 128 -10.66 2.76 -24.61
CA HIS A 128 -10.27 1.51 -23.95
C HIS A 128 -10.85 1.33 -22.53
N GLY A 129 -11.55 2.30 -22.02
CA GLY A 129 -12.18 2.24 -20.72
C GLY A 129 -13.69 2.14 -20.81
N CYS A 130 -14.30 1.66 -19.72
CA CYS A 130 -15.74 1.78 -19.54
C CYS A 130 -16.05 3.00 -18.67
N SER A 131 -17.12 3.73 -19.01
CA SER A 131 -17.68 4.75 -18.13
C SER A 131 -18.32 4.09 -16.92
N MET A 132 -18.20 4.70 -15.74
CA MET A 132 -18.97 4.26 -14.58
C MET A 132 -20.47 4.49 -14.84
N PRO A 133 -21.34 3.57 -14.42
CA PRO A 133 -22.80 3.79 -14.41
C PRO A 133 -23.16 5.06 -13.60
N VAL A 134 -24.20 5.77 -13.99
CA VAL A 134 -24.58 7.06 -13.37
C VAL A 134 -24.80 6.92 -11.85
N GLN A 135 -25.42 5.82 -11.40
CA GLN A 135 -25.63 5.56 -9.97
C GLN A 135 -24.29 5.42 -9.21
N HIS A 136 -23.24 4.85 -9.84
CA HIS A 136 -21.92 4.77 -9.24
C HIS A 136 -21.23 6.14 -9.18
N GLN A 137 -21.46 6.99 -10.19
CA GLN A 137 -20.95 8.36 -10.18
C GLN A 137 -21.57 9.18 -9.03
N LEU A 138 -22.90 9.09 -8.85
CA LEU A 138 -23.59 9.77 -7.77
C LEU A 138 -23.13 9.27 -6.38
N ALA A 139 -23.01 7.95 -6.22
CA ALA A 139 -22.47 7.36 -4.99
C ALA A 139 -21.01 7.79 -4.74
N SER A 140 -20.19 7.89 -5.79
CA SER A 140 -18.82 8.37 -5.69
C SER A 140 -18.76 9.82 -5.23
N ILE A 141 -19.60 10.70 -5.78
CA ILE A 141 -19.68 12.10 -5.34
C ILE A 141 -20.02 12.18 -3.85
N ALA A 142 -21.00 11.40 -3.39
CA ALA A 142 -21.37 11.36 -1.97
C ALA A 142 -20.20 10.89 -1.09
N ALA A 143 -19.51 9.82 -1.50
CA ALA A 143 -18.37 9.27 -0.75
C ALA A 143 -17.15 10.21 -0.72
N TRP A 144 -16.86 10.92 -1.82
CA TRP A 144 -15.76 11.89 -1.86
C TRP A 144 -16.05 13.15 -1.04
N ASN A 145 -17.32 13.50 -0.81
CA ASN A 145 -17.74 14.65 -0.01
C ASN A 145 -17.95 14.35 1.48
N ASP A 146 -17.81 13.10 1.90
CA ASP A 146 -17.96 12.69 3.30
C ASP A 146 -16.62 12.27 3.89
N GLU A 147 -16.14 13.01 4.88
CA GLU A 147 -14.92 12.70 5.62
C GLU A 147 -15.20 11.93 6.93
N ALA A 148 -16.44 11.95 7.44
CA ALA A 148 -16.76 11.33 8.71
C ALA A 148 -16.53 9.82 8.68
N HIS A 149 -16.97 9.13 7.63
CA HIS A 149 -16.75 7.69 7.47
C HIS A 149 -15.26 7.34 7.28
N VAL A 150 -14.44 8.25 6.73
CA VAL A 150 -12.99 8.03 6.54
C VAL A 150 -12.27 8.01 7.89
N LEU A 151 -12.61 8.97 8.76
CA LEU A 151 -12.10 9.02 10.13
C LEU A 151 -12.51 7.80 10.94
N GLU A 152 -13.79 7.39 10.87
CA GLU A 152 -14.28 6.18 11.53
C GLU A 152 -13.58 4.92 11.01
N ASN A 153 -13.38 4.81 9.69
CA ASN A 153 -12.67 3.70 9.08
C ASN A 153 -11.23 3.58 9.60
N ARG A 154 -10.49 4.70 9.67
CA ARG A 154 -9.14 4.72 10.26
C ARG A 154 -9.13 4.28 11.71
N ASP A 155 -10.08 4.76 12.52
CA ASP A 155 -10.17 4.38 13.93
C ASP A 155 -10.44 2.88 14.11
N GLN A 156 -11.29 2.29 13.27
CA GLN A 156 -11.52 0.85 13.26
C GLN A 156 -10.24 0.07 12.92
N TYR A 157 -9.44 0.51 11.95
CA TYR A 157 -8.17 -0.15 11.65
C TYR A 157 -7.17 -0.02 12.80
N ARG A 158 -7.08 1.14 13.47
CA ARG A 158 -6.22 1.30 14.66
C ARG A 158 -6.56 0.26 15.73
N ARG A 159 -7.85 0.13 16.07
CA ARG A 159 -8.30 -0.86 17.07
C ARG A 159 -7.96 -2.29 16.66
N LYS A 160 -8.10 -2.62 15.38
CA LYS A 160 -7.74 -3.96 14.87
C LYS A 160 -6.25 -4.22 14.99
N PHE A 161 -5.40 -3.27 14.59
CA PHE A 161 -3.95 -3.40 14.73
C PHE A 161 -3.54 -3.56 16.19
N ASP A 162 -4.06 -2.72 17.09
CA ASP A 162 -3.72 -2.79 18.51
C ASP A 162 -4.07 -4.16 19.10
N ALA A 163 -5.28 -4.67 18.88
CA ALA A 163 -5.71 -5.96 19.37
C ALA A 163 -4.93 -7.14 18.77
N VAL A 164 -4.71 -7.14 17.45
CA VAL A 164 -4.00 -8.23 16.75
C VAL A 164 -2.52 -8.27 17.16
N ILE A 165 -1.86 -7.12 17.23
CA ILE A 165 -0.45 -7.04 17.62
C ILE A 165 -0.26 -7.46 19.09
N GLU A 166 -1.14 -7.06 20.00
CA GLU A 166 -1.11 -7.50 21.40
C GLU A 166 -1.14 -9.05 21.52
N ILE A 167 -1.96 -9.70 20.69
CA ILE A 167 -2.09 -11.17 20.70
C ILE A 167 -0.87 -11.86 20.07
N LEU A 168 -0.32 -11.31 18.96
CA LEU A 168 0.70 -11.97 18.16
C LEU A 168 2.13 -11.66 18.59
N SER A 169 2.42 -10.46 19.13
CA SER A 169 3.78 -10.05 19.50
C SER A 169 4.51 -10.99 20.49
N PRO A 170 3.84 -11.75 21.36
CA PRO A 170 4.53 -12.72 22.21
C PRO A 170 5.07 -13.95 21.46
N VAL A 171 4.58 -14.23 20.24
CA VAL A 171 4.87 -15.47 19.50
C VAL A 171 5.43 -15.23 18.10
N MET A 172 5.28 -14.02 17.54
CA MET A 172 5.74 -13.65 16.21
C MET A 172 6.39 -12.26 16.21
N ASP A 173 7.32 -12.03 15.29
CA ASP A 173 7.83 -10.69 15.01
C ASP A 173 6.81 -9.94 14.14
N VAL A 174 6.02 -9.11 14.80
CA VAL A 174 4.99 -8.27 14.19
C VAL A 174 5.19 -6.82 14.62
N GLN A 175 5.10 -5.91 13.64
CA GLN A 175 5.23 -4.48 13.88
C GLN A 175 4.02 -3.74 13.33
N LYS A 176 3.63 -2.67 14.02
CA LYS A 176 2.56 -1.78 13.56
C LYS A 176 3.07 -1.03 12.32
N PRO A 177 2.37 -1.10 11.18
CA PRO A 177 2.78 -0.35 9.99
C PRO A 177 2.50 1.16 10.16
N ASP A 178 3.12 2.00 9.34
CA ASP A 178 2.81 3.44 9.31
C ASP A 178 1.41 3.68 8.75
N ALA A 179 1.02 2.90 7.73
CA ALA A 179 -0.26 3.05 7.04
C ALA A 179 -0.73 1.73 6.42
N SER A 180 -1.84 1.78 5.65
CA SER A 180 -2.50 0.62 5.06
C SER A 180 -3.27 -0.21 6.10
N PHE A 181 -3.88 -1.32 5.66
CA PHE A 181 -4.59 -2.27 6.52
C PHE A 181 -3.93 -3.67 6.53
N TYR A 182 -2.69 -3.76 6.07
CA TYR A 182 -1.95 -4.99 6.06
C TYR A 182 -1.01 -5.07 7.25
N LEU A 183 -1.00 -6.23 7.92
CA LEU A 183 0.08 -6.63 8.81
C LEU A 183 1.06 -7.48 7.99
N TRP A 184 2.30 -7.02 7.90
CA TRP A 184 3.40 -7.71 7.25
C TRP A 184 4.25 -8.37 8.34
N ALA A 185 4.02 -9.66 8.54
CA ALA A 185 4.55 -10.39 9.68
C ALA A 185 5.63 -11.38 9.25
N LYS A 186 6.75 -11.40 9.99
CA LYS A 186 7.80 -12.41 9.81
C LYS A 186 7.34 -13.75 10.33
N THR A 187 7.52 -14.80 9.52
CA THR A 187 7.13 -16.16 9.90
C THR A 187 8.23 -16.91 10.63
N PRO A 188 7.88 -17.76 11.61
CA PRO A 188 8.88 -18.57 12.34
C PRO A 188 9.48 -19.72 11.52
N ILE A 189 8.81 -20.09 10.42
CA ILE A 189 9.24 -21.13 9.46
C ILE A 189 9.09 -20.55 8.05
N ASP A 190 9.41 -21.33 7.01
CA ASP A 190 9.19 -20.95 5.61
C ASP A 190 7.76 -20.42 5.38
N ASP A 191 7.62 -19.29 4.70
CA ASP A 191 6.36 -18.56 4.56
C ASP A 191 5.26 -19.33 3.82
N ASP A 192 5.63 -20.16 2.83
CA ASP A 192 4.69 -21.01 2.12
C ASP A 192 4.22 -22.17 2.99
N THR A 193 5.15 -22.85 3.66
CA THR A 193 4.86 -23.90 4.64
C THR A 193 3.99 -23.36 5.80
N PHE A 194 4.28 -22.13 6.26
CA PHE A 194 3.49 -21.48 7.30
C PHE A 194 2.05 -21.23 6.87
N ALA A 195 1.85 -20.69 5.66
CA ALA A 195 0.53 -20.41 5.14
C ALA A 195 -0.31 -21.68 4.91
N GLN A 196 0.31 -22.73 4.37
CA GLN A 196 -0.34 -24.04 4.16
C GLN A 196 -0.77 -24.67 5.50
N GLY A 197 0.13 -24.74 6.46
CA GLY A 197 -0.17 -25.31 7.78
C GLY A 197 -1.22 -24.52 8.54
N LEU A 198 -1.21 -23.20 8.44
CA LEU A 198 -2.23 -22.35 9.04
C LEU A 198 -3.61 -22.60 8.40
N PHE A 199 -3.69 -22.74 7.09
CA PHE A 199 -4.92 -23.10 6.42
C PHE A 199 -5.43 -24.48 6.83
N GLU A 200 -4.57 -25.49 6.81
CA GLU A 200 -4.94 -26.88 7.14
C GLU A 200 -5.39 -27.06 8.59
N GLN A 201 -4.70 -26.42 9.54
CA GLN A 201 -4.92 -26.67 10.94
C GLN A 201 -5.87 -25.67 11.60
N GLN A 202 -5.97 -24.45 11.07
CA GLN A 202 -6.74 -23.36 11.67
C GLN A 202 -7.82 -22.77 10.76
N ASN A 203 -7.97 -23.25 9.51
CA ASN A 203 -8.88 -22.70 8.50
C ASN A 203 -8.71 -21.19 8.32
N LEU A 204 -7.46 -20.72 8.28
CA LEU A 204 -7.15 -19.30 8.14
C LEU A 204 -6.17 -19.10 6.99
N THR A 205 -6.52 -18.19 6.07
CA THR A 205 -5.72 -17.91 4.88
C THR A 205 -4.90 -16.64 5.09
N VAL A 206 -3.60 -16.74 4.87
CA VAL A 206 -2.67 -15.62 4.75
C VAL A 206 -1.93 -15.73 3.42
N LEU A 207 -1.35 -14.63 2.96
CA LEU A 207 -0.64 -14.65 1.68
C LEU A 207 0.87 -14.68 1.90
N PRO A 208 1.58 -15.75 1.46
CA PRO A 208 3.03 -15.82 1.52
C PRO A 208 3.70 -14.65 0.82
N GLY A 209 4.71 -14.07 1.42
CA GLY A 209 5.36 -12.87 0.92
C GLY A 209 6.16 -13.11 -0.34
N ARG A 210 6.68 -14.33 -0.53
CA ARG A 210 7.36 -14.71 -1.77
C ARG A 210 6.51 -14.50 -3.03
N TYR A 211 5.19 -14.62 -2.94
CA TYR A 211 4.27 -14.40 -4.07
C TYR A 211 3.96 -12.92 -4.32
N LEU A 212 4.38 -12.04 -3.41
CA LEU A 212 4.22 -10.59 -3.51
C LEU A 212 5.51 -9.86 -3.86
N SER A 213 6.58 -10.61 -4.09
CA SER A 213 7.89 -10.04 -4.39
C SER A 213 8.53 -10.73 -5.59
N ARG A 214 9.50 -10.04 -6.18
CA ARG A 214 10.31 -10.56 -7.28
C ARG A 214 11.74 -10.72 -6.81
N GLU A 215 12.35 -11.84 -7.14
CA GLU A 215 13.77 -12.05 -6.89
C GLU A 215 14.61 -11.09 -7.74
N THR A 216 15.57 -10.44 -7.10
CA THR A 216 16.54 -9.55 -7.73
C THR A 216 17.89 -9.79 -7.06
N ASP A 217 18.91 -10.07 -7.85
CA ASP A 217 20.29 -10.35 -7.39
C ASP A 217 20.36 -11.44 -6.29
N GLY A 218 19.54 -12.48 -6.42
CA GLY A 218 19.48 -13.59 -5.47
C GLY A 218 18.73 -13.27 -4.17
N ILE A 219 18.13 -12.09 -4.06
CA ILE A 219 17.31 -11.68 -2.90
C ILE A 219 15.84 -11.72 -3.28
N LEU A 220 15.04 -12.42 -2.47
CA LEU A 220 13.58 -12.44 -2.55
C LEU A 220 13.01 -11.70 -1.32
N PRO A 221 12.69 -10.40 -1.44
CA PRO A 221 12.40 -9.54 -0.29
C PRO A 221 11.21 -9.98 0.56
N GLY A 222 10.26 -10.69 -0.03
CA GLY A 222 9.08 -11.19 0.66
C GLY A 222 9.23 -12.56 1.32
N ALA A 223 10.35 -13.27 1.08
CA ALA A 223 10.55 -14.58 1.68
C ALA A 223 10.64 -14.50 3.21
N GLY A 224 9.99 -15.42 3.89
CA GLY A 224 9.92 -15.45 5.36
C GLY A 224 8.92 -14.46 5.95
N PHE A 225 8.04 -13.88 5.15
CA PHE A 225 6.95 -13.00 5.59
C PHE A 225 5.59 -13.49 5.09
N VAL A 226 4.53 -13.10 5.80
CA VAL A 226 3.14 -13.25 5.31
C VAL A 226 2.40 -11.93 5.41
N ARG A 227 1.49 -11.70 4.45
CA ARG A 227 0.56 -10.58 4.49
C ARG A 227 -0.77 -11.02 5.08
N MET A 228 -1.19 -10.33 6.13
CA MET A 228 -2.50 -10.46 6.77
C MET A 228 -3.30 -9.20 6.50
N ALA A 229 -4.51 -9.32 5.93
CA ALA A 229 -5.39 -8.17 5.68
C ALA A 229 -6.42 -8.06 6.81
N LEU A 230 -6.38 -7.00 7.60
CA LEU A 230 -7.28 -6.80 8.75
C LEU A 230 -8.65 -6.20 8.34
N VAL A 231 -9.23 -6.74 7.25
CA VAL A 231 -10.46 -6.20 6.65
C VAL A 231 -11.74 -6.75 7.29
N ALA A 232 -11.67 -7.88 7.98
CA ALA A 232 -12.77 -8.47 8.72
C ALA A 232 -13.19 -7.61 9.92
N THR A 233 -14.26 -7.96 10.63
CA THR A 233 -14.66 -7.26 11.87
C THR A 233 -13.55 -7.35 12.94
N LEU A 234 -13.62 -6.50 13.96
CA LEU A 234 -12.64 -6.53 15.06
C LEU A 234 -12.62 -7.91 15.73
N GLU A 235 -13.80 -8.47 15.98
CA GLU A 235 -13.97 -9.78 16.64
C GLU A 235 -13.37 -10.89 15.79
N GLU A 236 -13.60 -10.89 14.49
CA GLU A 236 -13.01 -11.87 13.55
C GLU A 236 -11.49 -11.71 13.43
N CYS A 237 -10.97 -10.49 13.46
CA CYS A 237 -9.52 -10.24 13.48
C CYS A 237 -8.87 -10.78 14.78
N ILE A 238 -9.52 -10.58 15.93
CA ILE A 238 -9.08 -11.11 17.22
C ILE A 238 -9.10 -12.64 17.20
N GLU A 239 -10.19 -13.24 16.72
CA GLU A 239 -10.30 -14.70 16.61
C GLU A 239 -9.23 -15.26 15.67
N GLY A 240 -9.00 -14.61 14.52
CA GLY A 240 -7.93 -14.98 13.59
C GLY A 240 -6.55 -14.91 14.24
N ALA A 241 -6.26 -13.86 15.02
CA ALA A 241 -5.01 -13.72 15.74
C ALA A 241 -4.80 -14.83 16.76
N HIS A 242 -5.83 -15.23 17.53
CA HIS A 242 -5.74 -16.36 18.45
C HIS A 242 -5.48 -17.69 17.74
N ARG A 243 -6.07 -17.92 16.56
CA ARG A 243 -5.78 -19.12 15.75
C ARG A 243 -4.34 -19.14 15.26
N ILE A 244 -3.82 -17.98 14.79
CA ILE A 244 -2.41 -17.86 14.40
C ILE A 244 -1.51 -18.17 15.59
N ARG A 245 -1.76 -17.55 16.73
CA ARG A 245 -1.00 -17.80 17.96
C ARG A 245 -0.98 -19.27 18.32
N LYS A 246 -2.14 -19.94 18.35
CA LYS A 246 -2.25 -21.37 18.63
C LYS A 246 -1.42 -22.21 17.67
N TYR A 247 -1.43 -21.86 16.38
CA TYR A 247 -0.62 -22.56 15.38
C TYR A 247 0.88 -22.36 15.63
N VAL A 248 1.32 -21.13 15.86
CA VAL A 248 2.73 -20.82 16.13
C VAL A 248 3.22 -21.53 17.39
N GLU A 249 2.43 -21.54 18.47
CA GLU A 249 2.74 -22.27 19.70
C GLU A 249 2.89 -23.77 19.45
N SER A 250 2.12 -24.36 18.52
CA SER A 250 2.22 -25.78 18.17
C SER A 250 3.47 -26.14 17.36
N LEU A 251 4.12 -25.16 16.71
CA LEU A 251 5.39 -25.38 15.99
C LEU A 251 6.59 -25.55 16.93
N ASN A 252 6.48 -25.10 18.18
CA ASN A 252 7.54 -25.11 19.19
C ASN A 252 7.40 -26.26 20.20
N GLY A 253 6.38 -27.07 20.11
CA GLY A 253 6.11 -28.23 20.98
C GLY A 253 6.35 -29.53 20.24
#